data_91c00a55c17fecc4224f4468bbcd47ab
#
_entry.id   91c00a55c17fecc4224f4468bbcd47ab
#
_cell.length_a   1.000
_cell.length_b   1.000
_cell.length_c   1.000
_cell.angle_alpha   90.00
_cell.angle_beta   90.00
_cell.angle_gamma   90.00
#
_symmetry.space_group_name_H-M   'P 1'
#
loop_
_entity.id
_entity.type
_entity.pdbx_description
1 polymer ?
#
loop_
_entity_poly.entity_id
_entity_poly.type
_entity_poly.pdbx_seq_one_letter_code
_entity_poly.pdbx_strand_id
1 'polypeptide(L)'
;MKAIVICRDNIGDLILATPLITTLAEELHYQVDVLANSYNAAALEGNYNVSKVYIYSKLHHRLANESVMTLIIQRLKVIWSVRKERYDVIIIGKGQWDKRILQWIRLAKAKKVIALGDKKNPHITDLVTVPKDVTEHLVKRFHRLLSPLCINSLPGKLCLYANPIKVREMRTLYEIDRNPTIFALQISSRKILQRWQAAHFVSLAHRIAAAYSCKLILLWSPGVANNPRHPGDDANALLITSLCQDLPMVPIQTSTLEDLMAAVSLCDYFITSDGGAMHIAAGLGKPIVALFGNSDPEVWAPWKVTHEILQAENHDVGSLDVDTVFAAVQRLKQRTEAQPALDCIDTHRPTARII
;
A
#
# COMPACT_ATOMS: atom_id res chain seq x y z
N MET A 1 -3.29 24.63 -13.07
CA MET A 1 -2.77 24.84 -11.68
C MET A 1 -1.86 23.68 -11.30
N LYS A 2 -0.94 23.88 -10.33
CA LYS A 2 -0.01 22.83 -9.86
C LYS A 2 -0.23 22.54 -8.38
N ALA A 3 -0.32 21.26 -8.02
CA ALA A 3 -0.39 20.81 -6.65
C ALA A 3 0.77 19.87 -6.32
N ILE A 4 1.23 19.89 -5.08
CA ILE A 4 2.13 18.86 -4.56
C ILE A 4 1.52 18.20 -3.32
N VAL A 5 1.45 16.86 -3.35
CA VAL A 5 1.04 16.05 -2.20
C VAL A 5 2.29 15.54 -1.49
N ILE A 6 2.41 15.86 -0.20
CA ILE A 6 3.54 15.41 0.63
C ILE A 6 3.10 14.19 1.44
N CYS A 7 3.54 13.00 1.04
CA CYS A 7 3.25 11.74 1.72
C CYS A 7 4.53 10.92 1.91
N ARG A 8 5.21 11.08 3.05
CA ARG A 8 6.55 10.57 3.32
C ARG A 8 6.61 9.46 4.38
N ASP A 9 5.48 8.96 4.82
CA ASP A 9 5.43 7.99 5.92
C ASP A 9 5.54 6.54 5.40
N ASN A 10 4.54 5.71 5.57
CA ASN A 10 4.60 4.31 5.15
C ASN A 10 4.05 4.13 3.73
N ILE A 11 4.19 2.93 3.18
CA ILE A 11 3.63 2.55 1.87
C ILE A 11 2.10 2.67 1.90
N GLY A 12 1.47 2.11 2.96
CA GLY A 12 0.02 2.15 3.10
C GLY A 12 -0.55 3.58 3.11
N ASP A 13 0.10 4.52 3.82
CA ASP A 13 -0.33 5.93 3.84
C ASP A 13 -0.35 6.54 2.44
N LEU A 14 0.68 6.26 1.63
CA LEU A 14 0.76 6.78 0.26
C LEU A 14 -0.30 6.16 -0.64
N ILE A 15 -0.54 4.85 -0.53
CA ILE A 15 -1.57 4.16 -1.30
C ILE A 15 -2.96 4.71 -0.95
N LEU A 16 -3.24 4.89 0.35
CA LEU A 16 -4.51 5.43 0.84
C LEU A 16 -4.71 6.92 0.49
N ALA A 17 -3.64 7.63 0.10
CA ALA A 17 -3.74 9.00 -0.42
C ALA A 17 -4.02 9.04 -1.94
N THR A 18 -3.98 7.92 -2.68
CA THR A 18 -4.18 7.92 -4.14
C THR A 18 -5.56 8.42 -4.56
N PRO A 19 -6.69 8.17 -3.86
CA PRO A 19 -7.98 8.75 -4.23
C PRO A 19 -8.00 10.28 -4.17
N LEU A 20 -7.30 10.88 -3.19
CA LEU A 20 -7.12 12.32 -3.12
C LEU A 20 -6.32 12.84 -4.31
N ILE A 21 -5.25 12.14 -4.71
CA ILE A 21 -4.44 12.49 -5.89
C ILE A 21 -5.29 12.43 -7.16
N THR A 22 -6.08 11.36 -7.32
CA THR A 22 -7.00 11.20 -8.45
C THR A 22 -8.00 12.35 -8.52
N THR A 23 -8.65 12.71 -7.42
CA THR A 23 -9.62 13.83 -7.39
C THR A 23 -8.95 15.16 -7.76
N LEU A 24 -7.73 15.43 -7.28
CA LEU A 24 -6.99 16.63 -7.67
C LEU A 24 -6.70 16.68 -9.18
N ALA A 25 -6.33 15.54 -9.78
CA ALA A 25 -5.98 15.49 -11.19
C ALA A 25 -7.21 15.49 -12.11
N GLU A 26 -8.22 14.70 -11.79
CA GLU A 26 -9.36 14.45 -12.68
C GLU A 26 -10.50 15.45 -12.50
N GLU A 27 -10.86 15.79 -11.25
CA GLU A 27 -11.97 16.72 -10.98
C GLU A 27 -11.51 18.18 -10.98
N LEU A 28 -10.34 18.47 -10.41
CA LEU A 28 -9.83 19.83 -10.29
C LEU A 28 -8.80 20.20 -11.38
N HIS A 29 -8.42 19.25 -12.23
CA HIS A 29 -7.47 19.43 -13.33
C HIS A 29 -6.13 20.03 -12.91
N TYR A 30 -5.64 19.66 -11.71
CA TYR A 30 -4.31 20.00 -11.28
C TYR A 30 -3.27 19.09 -11.92
N GLN A 31 -2.12 19.67 -12.29
CA GLN A 31 -0.91 18.90 -12.46
C GLN A 31 -0.41 18.52 -11.07
N VAL A 32 -0.49 17.22 -10.71
CA VAL A 32 -0.17 16.75 -9.37
C VAL A 32 1.21 16.14 -9.34
N ASP A 33 2.06 16.69 -8.49
CA ASP A 33 3.35 16.11 -8.14
C ASP A 33 3.28 15.51 -6.73
N VAL A 34 4.13 14.53 -6.43
CA VAL A 34 4.16 13.88 -5.11
C VAL A 34 5.57 13.93 -4.54
N LEU A 35 5.69 14.32 -3.27
CA LEU A 35 6.92 14.15 -2.49
C LEU A 35 6.78 12.90 -1.63
N ALA A 36 7.46 11.85 -2.03
CA ALA A 36 7.48 10.54 -1.39
C ALA A 36 8.85 10.26 -0.74
N ASN A 37 9.00 9.14 -0.06
CA ASN A 37 10.30 8.65 0.37
C ASN A 37 10.77 7.50 -0.56
N SER A 38 12.06 7.13 -0.47
CA SER A 38 12.64 6.06 -1.28
C SER A 38 12.00 4.68 -1.07
N TYR A 39 11.29 4.48 0.04
CA TYR A 39 10.66 3.21 0.38
C TYR A 39 9.25 3.07 -0.21
N ASN A 40 8.51 4.18 -0.38
CA ASN A 40 7.12 4.13 -0.85
C ASN A 40 6.91 4.68 -2.27
N ALA A 41 7.91 5.33 -2.86
CA ALA A 41 7.79 6.00 -4.17
C ALA A 41 7.38 5.03 -5.30
N ALA A 42 7.88 3.80 -5.29
CA ALA A 42 7.54 2.79 -6.29
C ALA A 42 6.04 2.44 -6.33
N ALA A 43 5.28 2.71 -5.25
CA ALA A 43 3.82 2.55 -5.25
C ALA A 43 3.09 3.52 -6.21
N LEU A 44 3.77 4.56 -6.70
CA LEU A 44 3.20 5.51 -7.67
C LEU A 44 3.65 5.24 -9.12
N GLU A 45 4.45 4.21 -9.34
CA GLU A 45 4.85 3.84 -10.69
C GLU A 45 3.62 3.48 -11.53
N GLY A 46 3.56 4.00 -12.74
CA GLY A 46 2.40 3.81 -13.62
C GLY A 46 1.15 4.64 -13.25
N ASN A 47 1.15 5.39 -12.17
CA ASN A 47 0.01 6.24 -11.81
C ASN A 47 -0.06 7.48 -12.69
N TYR A 48 -0.96 7.48 -13.67
CA TYR A 48 -1.12 8.56 -14.66
C TYR A 48 -1.66 9.87 -14.07
N ASN A 49 -2.20 9.86 -12.84
CA ASN A 49 -2.64 11.06 -12.13
C ASN A 49 -1.47 11.81 -11.46
N VAL A 50 -0.26 11.22 -11.49
CA VAL A 50 0.95 11.81 -10.93
C VAL A 50 1.87 12.24 -12.06
N SER A 51 2.20 13.54 -12.12
CA SER A 51 3.10 14.09 -13.14
C SER A 51 4.58 13.82 -12.82
N LYS A 52 4.96 14.02 -11.54
CA LYS A 52 6.33 13.80 -11.06
C LYS A 52 6.32 13.25 -9.64
N VAL A 53 7.26 12.36 -9.37
CA VAL A 53 7.53 11.85 -8.01
C VAL A 53 8.90 12.34 -7.58
N TYR A 54 8.95 13.18 -6.54
CA TYR A 54 10.17 13.60 -5.88
C TYR A 54 10.51 12.64 -4.76
N ILE A 55 11.70 12.06 -4.80
CA ILE A 55 12.13 11.08 -3.79
C ILE A 55 12.97 11.77 -2.72
N TYR A 56 12.48 11.72 -1.49
CA TYR A 56 13.24 12.12 -0.32
C TYR A 56 13.86 10.90 0.36
N SER A 57 15.18 10.72 0.20
CA SER A 57 15.91 9.66 0.88
C SER A 57 16.09 9.97 2.36
N LYS A 58 15.64 9.07 3.24
CA LYS A 58 15.89 9.17 4.69
C LYS A 58 17.33 8.70 4.95
N LEU A 59 18.11 9.46 5.74
CA LEU A 59 19.50 9.10 6.11
C LEU A 59 19.61 7.72 6.79
N HIS A 60 18.53 7.27 7.43
CA HIS A 60 18.47 5.97 8.10
C HIS A 60 18.28 4.78 7.14
N HIS A 61 17.94 5.02 5.87
CA HIS A 61 17.77 3.99 4.83
C HIS A 61 18.94 3.99 3.84
N ARG A 62 20.09 4.59 4.23
CA ARG A 62 21.31 4.60 3.44
C ARG A 62 21.75 3.16 3.14
N LEU A 63 21.95 2.84 1.88
CA LEU A 63 22.64 1.63 1.47
C LEU A 63 24.11 1.71 1.95
N ALA A 64 24.70 0.56 2.28
CA ALA A 64 26.05 0.50 2.88
C ALA A 64 27.12 1.26 2.06
N ASN A 65 26.92 1.38 0.75
CA ASN A 65 27.88 1.99 -0.19
C ASN A 65 27.52 3.44 -0.61
N GLU A 66 26.45 4.05 -0.08
CA GLU A 66 26.09 5.43 -0.45
C GLU A 66 26.85 6.46 0.40
N SER A 67 27.49 7.43 -0.27
CA SER A 67 28.14 8.56 0.42
C SER A 67 27.09 9.51 1.00
N VAL A 68 27.34 10.01 2.23
CA VAL A 68 26.51 11.08 2.84
C VAL A 68 26.44 12.31 1.96
N MET A 69 27.55 12.65 1.30
CA MET A 69 27.62 13.79 0.38
C MET A 69 26.68 13.63 -0.81
N THR A 70 26.60 12.45 -1.40
CA THR A 70 25.68 12.14 -2.52
C THR A 70 24.22 12.34 -2.08
N LEU A 71 23.84 11.86 -0.88
CA LEU A 71 22.50 12.06 -0.33
C LEU A 71 22.16 13.55 -0.08
N ILE A 72 23.14 14.34 0.39
CA ILE A 72 22.95 15.78 0.58
C ILE A 72 22.73 16.47 -0.77
N ILE A 73 23.55 16.15 -1.78
CA ILE A 73 23.41 16.72 -3.13
C ILE A 73 22.05 16.35 -3.74
N GLN A 74 21.63 15.09 -3.62
CA GLN A 74 20.30 14.65 -4.08
C GLN A 74 19.18 15.43 -3.40
N ARG A 75 19.25 15.61 -2.07
CA ARG A 75 18.27 16.41 -1.32
C ARG A 75 18.23 17.86 -1.78
N LEU A 76 19.39 18.48 -2.01
CA LEU A 76 19.46 19.84 -2.52
C LEU A 76 18.86 19.95 -3.92
N LYS A 77 19.10 18.98 -4.80
CA LYS A 77 18.46 18.90 -6.13
C LYS A 77 16.93 18.80 -6.01
N VAL A 78 16.41 17.91 -5.15
CA VAL A 78 14.96 17.78 -4.92
C VAL A 78 14.37 19.08 -4.37
N ILE A 79 14.99 19.70 -3.38
CA ILE A 79 14.56 20.99 -2.81
C ILE A 79 14.50 22.07 -3.90
N TRP A 80 15.55 22.18 -4.69
CA TRP A 80 15.62 23.18 -5.77
C TRP A 80 14.55 22.93 -6.83
N SER A 81 14.36 21.66 -7.25
CA SER A 81 13.34 21.27 -8.22
C SER A 81 11.94 21.59 -7.73
N VAL A 82 11.60 21.21 -6.48
CA VAL A 82 10.30 21.50 -5.86
C VAL A 82 10.06 23.02 -5.78
N ARG A 83 11.10 23.79 -5.40
CA ARG A 83 10.98 25.25 -5.30
C ARG A 83 10.76 25.94 -6.66
N LYS A 84 11.36 25.42 -7.72
CA LYS A 84 11.26 25.96 -9.09
C LYS A 84 9.85 25.81 -9.65
N GLU A 85 9.11 24.77 -9.25
CA GLU A 85 7.78 24.47 -9.81
C GLU A 85 6.70 25.49 -9.42
N ARG A 86 6.85 26.23 -8.32
CA ARG A 86 5.91 27.26 -7.85
C ARG A 86 4.48 26.74 -7.73
N TYR A 87 4.28 25.82 -6.82
CA TYR A 87 2.96 25.21 -6.59
C TYR A 87 1.90 26.21 -6.14
N ASP A 88 0.68 26.05 -6.65
CA ASP A 88 -0.48 26.79 -6.17
C ASP A 88 -0.94 26.22 -4.82
N VAL A 89 -0.91 24.88 -4.66
CA VAL A 89 -1.37 24.17 -3.48
C VAL A 89 -0.36 23.13 -3.01
N ILE A 90 -0.12 23.08 -1.69
CA ILE A 90 0.53 21.96 -1.00
C ILE A 90 -0.53 21.25 -0.18
N ILE A 91 -0.62 19.92 -0.31
CA ILE A 91 -1.47 19.08 0.53
C ILE A 91 -0.59 18.14 1.34
N ILE A 92 -0.80 18.11 2.66
CA ILE A 92 -0.07 17.23 3.56
C ILE A 92 -0.86 15.93 3.73
N GLY A 93 -0.48 14.90 2.98
CA GLY A 93 -1.03 13.54 3.03
C GLY A 93 -0.55 12.78 4.27
N LYS A 94 -0.91 13.28 5.44
CA LYS A 94 -0.59 12.70 6.74
C LYS A 94 -1.73 12.95 7.72
N GLY A 95 -2.00 11.99 8.60
CA GLY A 95 -3.06 12.11 9.61
C GLY A 95 -2.90 13.31 10.56
N GLN A 96 -1.67 13.76 10.80
CA GLN A 96 -1.35 14.98 11.53
C GLN A 96 -0.01 15.53 11.06
N TRP A 97 0.11 16.84 10.86
CA TRP A 97 1.36 17.47 10.45
C TRP A 97 2.42 17.45 11.56
N ASP A 98 3.70 17.51 11.19
CA ASP A 98 4.84 17.54 12.10
C ASP A 98 5.90 18.58 11.70
N LYS A 99 6.86 18.83 12.59
CA LYS A 99 7.95 19.82 12.38
C LYS A 99 8.79 19.53 11.12
N ARG A 100 8.92 18.24 10.71
CA ARG A 100 9.73 17.87 9.54
C ARG A 100 9.01 18.24 8.23
N ILE A 101 7.68 18.22 8.23
CA ILE A 101 6.88 18.65 7.08
C ILE A 101 6.96 20.16 6.91
N LEU A 102 6.99 20.93 8.00
CA LEU A 102 7.09 22.40 7.94
C LEU A 102 8.32 22.89 7.16
N GLN A 103 9.44 22.16 7.19
CA GLN A 103 10.62 22.50 6.39
C GLN A 103 10.30 22.46 4.89
N TRP A 104 9.57 21.44 4.44
CA TRP A 104 9.18 21.30 3.04
C TRP A 104 8.19 22.36 2.59
N ILE A 105 7.23 22.71 3.44
CA ILE A 105 6.27 23.80 3.18
C ILE A 105 7.00 25.12 2.96
N ARG A 106 7.96 25.46 3.82
CA ARG A 106 8.78 26.69 3.69
C ARG A 106 9.61 26.71 2.40
N LEU A 107 10.09 25.55 1.97
CA LEU A 107 10.89 25.41 0.78
C LEU A 107 10.05 25.49 -0.50
N ALA A 108 8.90 24.87 -0.53
CA ALA A 108 8.03 24.83 -1.71
C ALA A 108 7.27 26.14 -1.97
N LYS A 109 7.02 26.97 -0.94
CA LYS A 109 6.39 28.31 -1.05
C LYS A 109 5.10 28.35 -1.87
N ALA A 110 4.12 27.53 -1.54
CA ALA A 110 2.82 27.57 -2.20
C ALA A 110 1.93 28.72 -1.64
N LYS A 111 0.94 29.11 -2.42
CA LYS A 111 -0.08 30.07 -2.00
C LYS A 111 -1.03 29.53 -0.95
N LYS A 112 -1.36 28.24 -1.09
CA LYS A 112 -2.27 27.50 -0.19
C LYS A 112 -1.57 26.27 0.35
N VAL A 113 -1.68 26.03 1.67
CA VAL A 113 -1.12 24.88 2.36
C VAL A 113 -2.21 24.26 3.21
N ILE A 114 -2.62 23.05 2.86
CA ILE A 114 -3.72 22.32 3.48
C ILE A 114 -3.16 21.14 4.29
N ALA A 115 -3.59 21.03 5.55
CA ALA A 115 -3.14 19.97 6.44
C ALA A 115 -4.25 19.50 7.38
N LEU A 116 -4.19 18.23 7.80
CA LEU A 116 -4.96 17.71 8.93
C LEU A 116 -4.28 18.07 10.25
N GLY A 117 -5.06 18.42 11.25
CA GLY A 117 -4.58 18.64 12.61
C GLY A 117 -5.45 19.55 13.44
N ASP A 118 -5.08 19.71 14.71
CA ASP A 118 -5.77 20.54 15.71
C ASP A 118 -4.94 21.77 16.11
N LYS A 119 -3.65 21.81 15.77
CA LYS A 119 -2.73 22.89 16.16
C LYS A 119 -2.49 23.83 14.98
N LYS A 120 -2.79 25.12 15.18
CA LYS A 120 -2.51 26.16 14.20
C LYS A 120 -1.01 26.35 14.00
N ASN A 121 -0.61 26.65 12.77
CA ASN A 121 0.76 27.00 12.42
C ASN A 121 0.72 28.09 11.31
N PRO A 122 1.55 29.16 11.39
CA PRO A 122 1.51 30.27 10.43
C PRO A 122 1.87 29.87 8.99
N HIS A 123 2.44 28.70 8.79
CA HIS A 123 2.77 28.16 7.46
C HIS A 123 1.67 27.27 6.87
N ILE A 124 0.61 26.98 7.61
CA ILE A 124 -0.55 26.21 7.17
C ILE A 124 -1.70 27.20 6.99
N THR A 125 -2.14 27.41 5.76
CA THR A 125 -3.22 28.38 5.45
C THR A 125 -4.59 27.80 5.79
N ASP A 126 -4.79 26.52 5.54
CA ASP A 126 -6.05 25.81 5.70
C ASP A 126 -5.84 24.56 6.57
N LEU A 127 -6.24 24.68 7.82
CA LEU A 127 -6.18 23.58 8.77
C LEU A 127 -7.53 22.86 8.80
N VAL A 128 -7.53 21.61 8.35
CA VAL A 128 -8.70 20.72 8.37
C VAL A 128 -8.69 19.90 9.65
N THR A 129 -9.73 20.05 10.46
CA THR A 129 -9.88 19.31 11.72
C THR A 129 -10.78 18.10 11.51
N VAL A 130 -10.42 16.98 12.12
CA VAL A 130 -11.28 15.81 12.25
C VAL A 130 -11.75 15.75 13.70
N PRO A 131 -13.05 15.66 13.98
CA PRO A 131 -13.55 15.51 15.34
C PRO A 131 -12.90 14.29 16.02
N LYS A 132 -12.56 14.42 17.30
CA LYS A 132 -11.84 13.37 18.04
C LYS A 132 -12.68 12.13 18.33
N ASP A 133 -13.99 12.33 18.38
CA ASP A 133 -15.03 11.33 18.60
C ASP A 133 -15.45 10.57 17.34
N VAL A 134 -14.88 10.94 16.17
CA VAL A 134 -15.16 10.30 14.89
C VAL A 134 -14.03 9.36 14.51
N THR A 135 -14.28 8.06 14.59
CA THR A 135 -13.45 7.06 13.93
C THR A 135 -13.87 6.98 12.47
N GLU A 136 -12.94 7.18 11.56
CA GLU A 136 -13.18 7.08 10.13
C GLU A 136 -11.97 6.55 9.39
N HIS A 137 -12.22 5.91 8.27
CA HIS A 137 -11.18 5.36 7.40
C HIS A 137 -10.20 6.43 6.92
N LEU A 138 -8.89 6.10 6.87
CA LEU A 138 -7.83 7.07 6.53
C LEU A 138 -8.01 7.69 5.13
N VAL A 139 -8.56 6.96 4.16
CA VAL A 139 -8.92 7.51 2.84
C VAL A 139 -9.91 8.67 2.97
N LYS A 140 -10.94 8.52 3.81
CA LYS A 140 -11.93 9.60 4.06
C LYS A 140 -11.26 10.80 4.73
N ARG A 141 -10.37 10.56 5.72
CA ARG A 141 -9.60 11.64 6.36
C ARG A 141 -8.74 12.40 5.37
N PHE A 142 -8.04 11.70 4.48
CA PHE A 142 -7.24 12.36 3.44
C PHE A 142 -8.13 13.13 2.46
N HIS A 143 -9.27 12.59 2.11
CA HIS A 143 -10.21 13.26 1.19
C HIS A 143 -10.76 14.57 1.76
N ARG A 144 -10.93 14.69 3.10
CA ARG A 144 -11.31 15.94 3.76
C ARG A 144 -10.34 17.09 3.49
N LEU A 145 -9.06 16.79 3.17
CA LEU A 145 -8.08 17.80 2.74
C LEU A 145 -8.48 18.56 1.48
N LEU A 146 -9.47 18.08 0.74
CA LEU A 146 -9.99 18.74 -0.46
C LEU A 146 -11.11 19.73 -0.15
N SER A 147 -11.68 19.75 1.07
CA SER A 147 -12.76 20.66 1.44
C SER A 147 -12.42 22.15 1.27
N PRO A 148 -11.17 22.64 1.56
CA PRO A 148 -10.80 24.02 1.27
C PRO A 148 -10.68 24.34 -0.23
N LEU A 149 -10.77 23.34 -1.10
CA LEU A 149 -10.83 23.47 -2.56
C LEU A 149 -12.25 23.30 -3.10
N CYS A 150 -13.27 23.36 -2.21
CA CYS A 150 -14.70 23.24 -2.53
C CYS A 150 -15.09 21.89 -3.15
N ILE A 151 -14.36 20.81 -2.82
CA ILE A 151 -14.70 19.45 -3.22
C ILE A 151 -15.48 18.76 -2.11
N ASN A 152 -16.64 18.20 -2.50
CA ASN A 152 -17.54 17.42 -1.63
C ASN A 152 -17.84 16.02 -2.21
N SER A 153 -17.14 15.61 -3.26
CA SER A 153 -17.26 14.25 -3.81
C SER A 153 -16.81 13.20 -2.80
N LEU A 154 -17.26 11.96 -2.99
CA LEU A 154 -16.80 10.84 -2.20
C LEU A 154 -15.46 10.32 -2.77
N PRO A 155 -14.53 9.86 -1.90
CA PRO A 155 -13.26 9.31 -2.38
C PRO A 155 -13.46 8.12 -3.30
N GLY A 156 -12.72 8.10 -4.41
CA GLY A 156 -12.70 7.03 -5.39
C GLY A 156 -12.05 5.73 -4.88
N LYS A 157 -11.75 4.80 -5.79
CA LYS A 157 -10.94 3.60 -5.51
C LYS A 157 -9.48 4.00 -5.32
N LEU A 158 -8.70 3.10 -4.72
CA LEU A 158 -7.23 3.23 -4.71
C LEU A 158 -6.70 3.08 -6.14
N CYS A 159 -5.61 3.77 -6.45
CA CYS A 159 -5.03 3.81 -7.79
C CYS A 159 -3.59 3.30 -7.72
N LEU A 160 -3.39 2.03 -8.09
CA LEU A 160 -2.11 1.35 -8.07
C LEU A 160 -1.96 0.50 -9.33
N TYR A 161 -0.75 0.47 -9.90
CA TYR A 161 -0.45 -0.27 -11.12
C TYR A 161 0.80 -1.12 -10.92
N ALA A 162 0.71 -2.41 -11.20
CA ALA A 162 1.89 -3.24 -11.29
C ALA A 162 2.53 -3.09 -12.68
N ASN A 163 3.85 -3.07 -12.72
CA ASN A 163 4.60 -3.00 -13.98
C ASN A 163 4.29 -4.25 -14.84
N PRO A 164 3.69 -4.09 -16.03
CA PRO A 164 3.24 -5.22 -16.82
C PRO A 164 4.39 -6.10 -17.35
N ILE A 165 5.58 -5.52 -17.52
CA ILE A 165 6.78 -6.27 -17.91
C ILE A 165 7.18 -7.19 -16.76
N LYS A 166 7.27 -6.64 -15.54
CA LYS A 166 7.60 -7.40 -14.33
C LYS A 166 6.60 -8.51 -14.03
N VAL A 167 5.31 -8.22 -14.22
CA VAL A 167 4.23 -9.23 -14.08
C VAL A 167 4.42 -10.37 -15.08
N ARG A 168 4.76 -10.06 -16.33
CA ARG A 168 5.00 -11.07 -17.37
C ARG A 168 6.25 -11.91 -17.07
N GLU A 169 7.35 -11.25 -16.70
CA GLU A 169 8.60 -11.93 -16.32
C GLU A 169 8.37 -12.89 -15.15
N MET A 170 7.68 -12.44 -14.11
CA MET A 170 7.38 -13.25 -12.93
C MET A 170 6.45 -14.41 -13.29
N ARG A 171 5.43 -14.19 -14.12
CA ARG A 171 4.54 -15.25 -14.62
C ARG A 171 5.32 -16.34 -15.36
N THR A 172 6.26 -15.96 -16.21
CA THR A 172 7.11 -16.90 -16.98
C THR A 172 8.09 -17.62 -16.06
N LEU A 173 8.77 -16.89 -15.16
CA LEU A 173 9.78 -17.45 -14.26
C LEU A 173 9.21 -18.53 -13.32
N TYR A 174 8.00 -18.30 -12.82
CA TYR A 174 7.34 -19.18 -11.85
C TYR A 174 6.27 -20.09 -12.49
N GLU A 175 6.19 -20.13 -13.81
CA GLU A 175 5.25 -20.96 -14.57
C GLU A 175 3.78 -20.83 -14.07
N ILE A 176 3.36 -19.58 -13.88
CA ILE A 176 2.02 -19.28 -13.34
C ILE A 176 1.05 -19.05 -14.49
N ASP A 177 0.22 -20.06 -14.77
CA ASP A 177 -0.89 -19.97 -15.72
C ASP A 177 -2.08 -19.19 -15.15
N ARG A 178 -2.97 -18.75 -16.02
CA ARG A 178 -4.21 -18.06 -15.62
C ARG A 178 -5.28 -19.00 -15.04
N ASN A 179 -5.19 -20.26 -15.33
CA ASN A 179 -5.99 -21.33 -14.75
C ASN A 179 -5.06 -22.31 -14.04
N PRO A 180 -5.42 -22.88 -12.92
CA PRO A 180 -6.63 -22.67 -12.11
C PRO A 180 -6.61 -21.37 -11.28
N THR A 181 -7.67 -21.15 -10.47
CA THR A 181 -7.76 -20.05 -9.48
C THR A 181 -6.52 -19.96 -8.59
N ILE A 182 -6.01 -18.76 -8.36
CA ILE A 182 -4.76 -18.51 -7.63
C ILE A 182 -5.05 -17.84 -6.29
N PHE A 183 -4.69 -18.51 -5.19
CA PHE A 183 -4.70 -17.92 -3.84
C PHE A 183 -3.27 -17.55 -3.43
N ALA A 184 -3.04 -16.31 -3.02
CA ALA A 184 -1.76 -15.87 -2.50
C ALA A 184 -1.80 -15.73 -0.97
N LEU A 185 -0.84 -16.35 -0.30
CA LEU A 185 -0.63 -16.33 1.14
C LEU A 185 0.57 -15.44 1.44
N GLN A 186 0.34 -14.25 1.99
CA GLN A 186 1.39 -13.33 2.40
C GLN A 186 1.70 -13.50 3.88
N ILE A 187 2.87 -14.06 4.20
CA ILE A 187 3.21 -14.45 5.58
C ILE A 187 3.93 -13.36 6.38
N SER A 188 4.49 -12.35 5.71
CA SER A 188 5.33 -11.35 6.38
C SER A 188 4.53 -10.22 6.99
N SER A 189 4.82 -9.92 8.24
CA SER A 189 4.38 -8.71 8.91
C SER A 189 5.48 -8.14 9.80
N ARG A 190 5.57 -6.81 9.86
CA ARG A 190 6.58 -6.12 10.67
C ARG A 190 6.29 -6.21 12.17
N LYS A 191 5.02 -6.17 12.57
CA LYS A 191 4.60 -6.19 13.96
C LYS A 191 4.34 -7.63 14.42
N ILE A 192 4.82 -7.99 15.60
CA ILE A 192 4.66 -9.35 16.16
C ILE A 192 3.19 -9.73 16.29
N LEU A 193 2.34 -8.88 16.84
CA LEU A 193 0.89 -9.12 17.00
C LEU A 193 0.10 -9.19 15.67
N GLN A 194 0.75 -8.97 14.55
CA GLN A 194 0.20 -9.12 13.21
C GLN A 194 0.77 -10.35 12.49
N ARG A 195 1.52 -11.22 13.18
CA ARG A 195 2.10 -12.42 12.59
C ARG A 195 1.24 -13.63 12.87
N TRP A 196 0.75 -14.27 11.82
CA TRP A 196 0.13 -15.57 11.91
C TRP A 196 1.20 -16.66 11.87
N GLN A 197 0.99 -17.77 12.57
CA GLN A 197 2.00 -18.81 12.71
C GLN A 197 2.19 -19.58 11.40
N ALA A 198 3.41 -20.04 11.12
CA ALA A 198 3.71 -20.84 9.93
C ALA A 198 2.85 -22.11 9.85
N ALA A 199 2.63 -22.80 10.98
CA ALA A 199 1.78 -23.98 11.06
C ALA A 199 0.32 -23.71 10.64
N HIS A 200 -0.20 -22.53 10.93
CA HIS A 200 -1.55 -22.14 10.51
C HIS A 200 -1.60 -21.90 9.00
N PHE A 201 -0.57 -21.29 8.40
CA PHE A 201 -0.48 -21.15 6.94
C PHE A 201 -0.40 -22.50 6.24
N VAL A 202 0.36 -23.46 6.78
CA VAL A 202 0.42 -24.84 6.26
C VAL A 202 -0.98 -25.46 6.29
N SER A 203 -1.66 -25.43 7.44
CA SER A 203 -3.00 -26.00 7.58
C SER A 203 -4.02 -25.34 6.67
N LEU A 204 -3.95 -24.00 6.50
CA LEU A 204 -4.81 -23.26 5.58
C LEU A 204 -4.56 -23.65 4.13
N ALA A 205 -3.30 -23.80 3.74
CA ALA A 205 -2.89 -24.19 2.38
C ALA A 205 -3.49 -25.55 2.00
N HIS A 206 -3.36 -26.57 2.88
CA HIS A 206 -3.96 -27.88 2.68
C HIS A 206 -5.49 -27.83 2.54
N ARG A 207 -6.16 -27.01 3.37
CA ARG A 207 -7.63 -26.85 3.29
C ARG A 207 -8.08 -26.20 2.01
N ILE A 208 -7.38 -25.15 1.56
CA ILE A 208 -7.67 -24.47 0.28
C ILE A 208 -7.49 -25.45 -0.87
N ALA A 209 -6.37 -26.18 -0.93
CA ALA A 209 -6.08 -27.14 -1.99
C ALA A 209 -7.06 -28.33 -1.98
N ALA A 210 -7.51 -28.78 -0.82
CA ALA A 210 -8.53 -29.83 -0.71
C ALA A 210 -9.92 -29.38 -1.19
N ALA A 211 -10.26 -28.09 -0.98
CA ALA A 211 -11.59 -27.57 -1.31
C ALA A 211 -11.69 -27.04 -2.75
N TYR A 212 -10.58 -26.65 -3.38
CA TYR A 212 -10.58 -25.97 -4.68
C TYR A 212 -9.51 -26.50 -5.60
N SER A 213 -9.83 -26.64 -6.89
CA SER A 213 -8.81 -26.77 -7.94
C SER A 213 -8.11 -25.40 -8.09
N CYS A 214 -6.93 -25.28 -7.50
CA CYS A 214 -6.24 -24.01 -7.38
C CYS A 214 -4.72 -24.15 -7.48
N LYS A 215 -4.03 -23.02 -7.65
CA LYS A 215 -2.60 -22.83 -7.42
C LYS A 215 -2.43 -21.93 -6.20
N LEU A 216 -1.44 -22.21 -5.38
CA LEU A 216 -1.09 -21.39 -4.21
C LEU A 216 0.18 -20.61 -4.51
N ILE A 217 0.22 -19.35 -4.11
CA ILE A 217 1.44 -18.54 -4.11
C ILE A 217 1.79 -18.20 -2.67
N LEU A 218 2.98 -18.55 -2.23
CA LEU A 218 3.52 -18.15 -0.94
C LEU A 218 4.40 -16.91 -1.12
N LEU A 219 4.03 -15.79 -0.48
CA LEU A 219 4.77 -14.53 -0.56
C LEU A 219 5.41 -14.19 0.78
N TRP A 220 6.68 -13.75 0.73
CA TRP A 220 7.35 -13.26 1.93
C TRP A 220 8.41 -12.19 1.63
N SER A 221 8.74 -11.43 2.66
CA SER A 221 9.86 -10.50 2.68
C SER A 221 11.16 -11.24 3.05
N PRO A 222 12.26 -11.06 2.31
CA PRO A 222 13.51 -11.77 2.56
C PRO A 222 14.18 -11.35 3.89
N GLY A 223 15.00 -12.23 4.41
CA GLY A 223 15.87 -11.99 5.56
C GLY A 223 15.45 -12.71 6.83
N VAL A 224 16.15 -12.35 7.91
CA VAL A 224 15.97 -13.00 9.21
C VAL A 224 14.90 -12.30 10.05
N ALA A 225 14.17 -13.07 10.85
CA ALA A 225 13.02 -12.58 11.63
C ALA A 225 13.40 -11.55 12.72
N ASN A 226 14.63 -11.55 13.20
CA ASN A 226 15.10 -10.65 14.25
C ASN A 226 15.68 -9.32 13.75
N ASN A 227 15.58 -9.02 12.45
CA ASN A 227 15.99 -7.72 11.94
C ASN A 227 15.03 -6.62 12.46
N PRO A 228 15.51 -5.65 13.27
CA PRO A 228 14.63 -4.67 13.95
C PRO A 228 13.98 -3.67 12.98
N ARG A 229 14.50 -3.53 11.77
CA ARG A 229 13.98 -2.57 10.77
C ARG A 229 13.06 -3.22 9.76
N HIS A 230 13.48 -4.37 9.25
CA HIS A 230 12.78 -5.13 8.20
C HIS A 230 12.89 -6.63 8.54
N PRO A 231 12.06 -7.11 9.48
CA PRO A 231 12.06 -8.52 9.81
C PRO A 231 11.63 -9.32 8.59
N GLY A 232 12.48 -10.28 8.20
CA GLY A 232 12.21 -11.20 7.11
C GLY A 232 11.56 -12.48 7.61
N ASP A 233 11.19 -13.35 6.67
CA ASP A 233 10.51 -14.60 6.96
C ASP A 233 11.08 -15.79 6.19
N ASP A 234 12.38 -15.77 5.83
CA ASP A 234 13.02 -16.86 5.08
C ASP A 234 12.87 -18.23 5.78
N ALA A 235 13.02 -18.27 7.11
CA ALA A 235 12.86 -19.52 7.87
C ALA A 235 11.40 -20.02 7.84
N ASN A 236 10.42 -19.15 7.99
CA ASN A 236 9.01 -19.54 7.92
C ASN A 236 8.62 -19.97 6.50
N ALA A 237 9.10 -19.26 5.48
CA ALA A 237 8.85 -19.61 4.09
C ALA A 237 9.43 -21.00 3.76
N LEU A 238 10.66 -21.29 4.19
CA LEU A 238 11.28 -22.61 4.02
C LEU A 238 10.48 -23.71 4.72
N LEU A 239 10.06 -23.47 5.97
CA LEU A 239 9.24 -24.40 6.74
C LEU A 239 7.91 -24.70 6.03
N ILE A 240 7.17 -23.65 5.63
CA ILE A 240 5.88 -23.82 4.94
C ILE A 240 6.08 -24.56 3.63
N THR A 241 7.07 -24.18 2.82
CA THR A 241 7.35 -24.84 1.53
C THR A 241 7.71 -26.32 1.73
N SER A 242 8.48 -26.65 2.77
CA SER A 242 8.86 -28.04 3.05
C SER A 242 7.69 -28.92 3.51
N LEU A 243 6.70 -28.34 4.20
CA LEU A 243 5.50 -29.03 4.68
C LEU A 243 4.34 -29.06 3.67
N CYS A 244 4.46 -28.32 2.55
CA CYS A 244 3.48 -28.23 1.48
C CYS A 244 4.02 -28.73 0.13
N GLN A 245 5.01 -29.63 0.12
CA GLN A 245 5.61 -30.16 -1.12
C GLN A 245 4.63 -30.95 -2.00
N ASP A 246 3.58 -31.49 -1.38
CA ASP A 246 2.49 -32.21 -2.06
C ASP A 246 1.44 -31.28 -2.66
N LEU A 247 1.50 -29.96 -2.40
CA LEU A 247 0.55 -28.98 -2.88
C LEU A 247 1.07 -28.23 -4.11
N PRO A 248 0.17 -27.71 -4.97
CA PRO A 248 0.54 -26.86 -6.11
C PRO A 248 0.94 -25.43 -5.63
N MET A 249 1.98 -25.37 -4.78
CA MET A 249 2.45 -24.14 -4.16
C MET A 249 3.70 -23.60 -4.84
N VAL A 250 3.68 -22.31 -5.18
CA VAL A 250 4.80 -21.57 -5.77
C VAL A 250 5.33 -20.58 -4.75
N PRO A 251 6.55 -20.78 -4.21
CA PRO A 251 7.18 -19.84 -3.31
C PRO A 251 7.80 -18.66 -4.09
N ILE A 252 7.43 -17.44 -3.74
CA ILE A 252 7.93 -16.22 -4.37
C ILE A 252 8.45 -15.26 -3.29
N GLN A 253 9.75 -15.07 -3.24
CA GLN A 253 10.40 -14.07 -2.42
C GLN A 253 10.21 -12.68 -3.04
N THR A 254 9.74 -11.71 -2.25
CA THR A 254 9.51 -10.35 -2.71
C THR A 254 10.54 -9.40 -2.09
N SER A 255 11.62 -9.13 -2.82
CA SER A 255 12.75 -8.32 -2.35
C SER A 255 12.49 -6.82 -2.50
N THR A 256 11.67 -6.44 -3.46
CA THR A 256 11.30 -5.05 -3.74
C THR A 256 9.78 -4.86 -3.66
N LEU A 257 9.36 -3.60 -3.59
CA LEU A 257 7.94 -3.26 -3.67
C LEU A 257 7.34 -3.64 -5.03
N GLU A 258 8.12 -3.49 -6.09
CA GLU A 258 7.73 -3.88 -7.46
C GLU A 258 7.54 -5.40 -7.58
N ASP A 259 8.40 -6.22 -6.94
CA ASP A 259 8.22 -7.67 -6.89
C ASP A 259 6.90 -8.03 -6.20
N LEU A 260 6.62 -7.37 -5.05
CA LEU A 260 5.37 -7.62 -4.32
C LEU A 260 4.15 -7.22 -5.15
N MET A 261 4.16 -6.04 -5.79
CA MET A 261 3.07 -5.60 -6.64
C MET A 261 2.84 -6.55 -7.83
N ALA A 262 3.92 -7.00 -8.48
CA ALA A 262 3.85 -7.95 -9.58
C ALA A 262 3.28 -9.30 -9.11
N ALA A 263 3.77 -9.85 -8.00
CA ALA A 263 3.30 -11.11 -7.45
C ALA A 263 1.81 -11.05 -7.04
N VAL A 264 1.40 -9.98 -6.36
CA VAL A 264 0.00 -9.76 -5.98
C VAL A 264 -0.90 -9.63 -7.21
N SER A 265 -0.41 -9.06 -8.31
CA SER A 265 -1.18 -8.98 -9.57
C SER A 265 -1.53 -10.36 -10.15
N LEU A 266 -0.73 -11.39 -9.86
CA LEU A 266 -0.92 -12.75 -10.38
C LEU A 266 -2.04 -13.52 -9.67
N CYS A 267 -2.43 -13.16 -8.45
CA CYS A 267 -3.44 -13.89 -7.70
C CYS A 267 -4.87 -13.39 -7.97
N ASP A 268 -5.84 -14.26 -7.66
CA ASP A 268 -7.27 -13.94 -7.67
C ASP A 268 -7.78 -13.60 -6.28
N TYR A 269 -7.21 -14.24 -5.23
CA TYR A 269 -7.53 -14.01 -3.83
C TYR A 269 -6.25 -13.81 -3.02
N PHE A 270 -6.30 -12.88 -2.07
CA PHE A 270 -5.13 -12.50 -1.28
C PHE A 270 -5.41 -12.64 0.22
N ILE A 271 -4.62 -13.44 0.91
CA ILE A 271 -4.72 -13.65 2.35
C ILE A 271 -3.50 -13.03 3.02
N THR A 272 -3.71 -12.10 3.93
CA THR A 272 -2.61 -11.32 4.54
C THR A 272 -3.01 -10.73 5.89
N SER A 273 -2.02 -10.44 6.71
CA SER A 273 -2.23 -9.57 7.87
C SER A 273 -2.28 -8.10 7.46
N ASP A 274 -2.89 -7.26 8.32
CA ASP A 274 -2.88 -5.80 8.14
C ASP A 274 -1.46 -5.27 7.97
N GLY A 275 -1.29 -4.44 6.94
CA GLY A 275 0.00 -3.84 6.59
C GLY A 275 0.06 -3.34 5.15
N GLY A 276 1.28 -3.00 4.71
CA GLY A 276 1.50 -2.46 3.37
C GLY A 276 1.04 -3.39 2.24
N ALA A 277 1.22 -4.70 2.39
CA ALA A 277 0.82 -5.70 1.39
C ALA A 277 -0.71 -5.74 1.20
N MET A 278 -1.48 -5.59 2.28
CA MET A 278 -2.94 -5.51 2.24
C MET A 278 -3.41 -4.30 1.41
N HIS A 279 -2.81 -3.13 1.64
CA HIS A 279 -3.16 -1.93 0.87
C HIS A 279 -2.72 -2.02 -0.59
N ILE A 280 -1.60 -2.71 -0.89
CA ILE A 280 -1.20 -3.02 -2.26
C ILE A 280 -2.25 -3.89 -2.94
N ALA A 281 -2.68 -4.96 -2.29
CA ALA A 281 -3.72 -5.84 -2.83
C ALA A 281 -5.03 -5.09 -3.08
N ALA A 282 -5.45 -4.24 -2.13
CA ALA A 282 -6.62 -3.38 -2.30
C ALA A 282 -6.46 -2.39 -3.47
N GLY A 283 -5.26 -1.78 -3.61
CA GLY A 283 -4.94 -0.88 -4.73
C GLY A 283 -4.93 -1.56 -6.09
N LEU A 284 -4.60 -2.84 -6.13
CA LEU A 284 -4.64 -3.70 -7.32
C LEU A 284 -6.01 -4.37 -7.53
N GLY A 285 -7.02 -4.01 -6.73
CA GLY A 285 -8.39 -4.50 -6.89
C GLY A 285 -8.61 -5.95 -6.47
N LYS A 286 -7.71 -6.54 -5.66
CA LYS A 286 -7.81 -7.95 -5.27
C LYS A 286 -8.81 -8.16 -4.14
N PRO A 287 -9.61 -9.24 -4.17
CA PRO A 287 -10.36 -9.72 -3.03
C PRO A 287 -9.43 -10.17 -1.89
N ILE A 288 -9.73 -9.77 -0.63
CA ILE A 288 -8.79 -9.90 0.49
C ILE A 288 -9.43 -10.55 1.70
N VAL A 289 -8.76 -11.55 2.29
CA VAL A 289 -8.94 -11.91 3.71
C VAL A 289 -7.86 -11.19 4.52
N ALA A 290 -8.27 -10.27 5.37
CA ALA A 290 -7.39 -9.41 6.15
C ALA A 290 -7.40 -9.81 7.63
N LEU A 291 -6.23 -10.19 8.17
CA LEU A 291 -6.05 -10.56 9.56
C LEU A 291 -5.54 -9.34 10.35
N PHE A 292 -6.35 -8.86 11.27
CA PHE A 292 -6.07 -7.68 12.09
C PHE A 292 -5.59 -8.08 13.49
N GLY A 293 -4.47 -7.51 13.89
CA GLY A 293 -3.98 -7.54 15.26
C GLY A 293 -4.47 -6.30 16.04
N ASN A 294 -3.56 -5.51 16.57
CA ASN A 294 -3.83 -4.34 17.39
C ASN A 294 -4.14 -3.04 16.62
N SER A 295 -4.31 -3.09 15.32
CA SER A 295 -4.74 -1.96 14.50
C SER A 295 -6.28 -1.94 14.38
N ASP A 296 -6.83 -0.74 14.21
CA ASP A 296 -8.26 -0.52 14.10
C ASP A 296 -8.75 -0.76 12.65
N PRO A 297 -9.61 -1.76 12.41
CA PRO A 297 -10.15 -2.02 11.09
C PRO A 297 -11.00 -0.88 10.52
N GLU A 298 -11.67 -0.07 11.34
CA GLU A 298 -12.43 1.08 10.86
C GLU A 298 -11.54 2.12 10.16
N VAL A 299 -10.27 2.21 10.61
CA VAL A 299 -9.29 3.14 10.06
C VAL A 299 -8.54 2.56 8.86
N TRP A 300 -8.24 1.26 8.89
CA TRP A 300 -7.26 0.64 8.00
C TRP A 300 -7.79 -0.47 7.10
N ALA A 301 -9.09 -0.78 7.09
CA ALA A 301 -9.66 -1.84 6.26
C ALA A 301 -9.24 -1.75 4.77
N PRO A 302 -9.28 -2.84 4.00
CA PRO A 302 -9.15 -2.78 2.55
C PRO A 302 -10.20 -1.84 1.94
N TRP A 303 -9.77 -0.84 1.17
CA TRP A 303 -10.66 0.19 0.66
C TRP A 303 -11.28 -0.17 -0.69
N LYS A 304 -12.63 -0.16 -0.76
CA LYS A 304 -13.44 -0.37 -1.99
C LYS A 304 -13.08 -1.61 -2.81
N VAL A 305 -12.71 -2.70 -2.13
CA VAL A 305 -12.58 -4.04 -2.70
C VAL A 305 -13.38 -5.03 -1.88
N THR A 306 -13.74 -6.17 -2.44
CA THR A 306 -14.38 -7.26 -1.69
C THR A 306 -13.41 -7.80 -0.66
N HIS A 307 -13.80 -7.83 0.61
CA HIS A 307 -12.91 -8.29 1.67
C HIS A 307 -13.67 -8.94 2.84
N GLU A 308 -12.95 -9.77 3.58
CA GLU A 308 -13.31 -10.30 4.89
C GLU A 308 -12.27 -9.82 5.91
N ILE A 309 -12.72 -9.34 7.06
CA ILE A 309 -11.87 -8.89 8.16
C ILE A 309 -12.02 -9.85 9.31
N LEU A 310 -10.89 -10.32 9.84
CA LEU A 310 -10.82 -11.12 11.04
C LEU A 310 -9.94 -10.43 12.07
N GLN A 311 -10.46 -10.22 13.27
CA GLN A 311 -9.72 -9.67 14.40
C GLN A 311 -10.05 -10.51 15.64
N ALA A 312 -9.02 -11.04 16.28
CA ALA A 312 -9.19 -11.76 17.52
C ALA A 312 -9.49 -10.80 18.70
N GLU A 313 -10.23 -11.24 19.69
CA GLU A 313 -10.59 -10.45 20.88
C GLU A 313 -9.37 -9.90 21.63
N ASN A 314 -8.28 -10.68 21.68
CA ASN A 314 -7.01 -10.28 22.29
C ASN A 314 -6.13 -9.41 21.39
N HIS A 315 -6.59 -9.02 20.19
CA HIS A 315 -5.86 -8.26 19.21
C HIS A 315 -4.51 -8.87 18.79
N ASP A 316 -4.40 -10.20 18.81
CA ASP A 316 -3.23 -10.96 18.34
C ASP A 316 -3.65 -11.89 17.20
N VAL A 317 -3.12 -11.65 16.00
CA VAL A 317 -3.37 -12.49 14.82
C VAL A 317 -2.97 -13.95 15.06
N GLY A 318 -1.94 -14.18 15.90
CA GLY A 318 -1.49 -15.53 16.24
C GLY A 318 -2.55 -16.41 16.90
N SER A 319 -3.60 -15.81 17.49
CA SER A 319 -4.70 -16.52 18.15
C SER A 319 -5.87 -16.85 17.22
N LEU A 320 -5.88 -16.35 15.97
CA LEU A 320 -6.92 -16.72 15.00
C LEU A 320 -6.73 -18.19 14.59
N ASP A 321 -7.78 -18.97 14.74
CA ASP A 321 -7.77 -20.37 14.32
C ASP A 321 -7.94 -20.52 12.80
N VAL A 322 -7.47 -21.65 12.28
CA VAL A 322 -7.49 -21.92 10.84
C VAL A 322 -8.89 -22.10 10.28
N ASP A 323 -9.83 -22.64 11.09
CA ASP A 323 -11.22 -22.84 10.66
C ASP A 323 -11.91 -21.51 10.40
N THR A 324 -11.73 -20.55 11.29
CA THR A 324 -12.25 -19.19 11.15
C THR A 324 -11.69 -18.50 9.89
N VAL A 325 -10.37 -18.61 9.65
CA VAL A 325 -9.73 -18.01 8.47
C VAL A 325 -10.20 -18.71 7.19
N PHE A 326 -10.29 -20.03 7.18
CA PHE A 326 -10.79 -20.79 6.02
C PHE A 326 -12.25 -20.46 5.70
N ALA A 327 -13.12 -20.36 6.72
CA ALA A 327 -14.51 -19.93 6.52
C ALA A 327 -14.60 -18.51 5.90
N ALA A 328 -13.69 -17.60 6.27
CA ALA A 328 -13.59 -16.29 5.63
C ALA A 328 -13.16 -16.38 4.16
N VAL A 329 -12.22 -17.27 3.81
CA VAL A 329 -11.84 -17.54 2.41
C VAL A 329 -13.05 -18.03 1.61
N GLN A 330 -13.86 -18.92 2.16
CA GLN A 330 -15.08 -19.43 1.52
C GLN A 330 -16.10 -18.31 1.27
N ARG A 331 -16.39 -17.49 2.30
CA ARG A 331 -17.31 -16.35 2.16
C ARG A 331 -16.80 -15.33 1.13
N LEU A 332 -15.49 -15.01 1.17
CA LEU A 332 -14.87 -14.09 0.21
C LEU A 332 -15.06 -14.59 -1.22
N LYS A 333 -14.78 -15.88 -1.46
CA LYS A 333 -14.92 -16.49 -2.78
C LYS A 333 -16.36 -16.43 -3.27
N GLN A 334 -17.32 -16.86 -2.44
CA GLN A 334 -18.75 -16.80 -2.76
C GLN A 334 -19.22 -15.38 -3.11
N ARG A 335 -18.81 -14.37 -2.33
CA ARG A 335 -19.17 -12.96 -2.56
C ARG A 335 -18.55 -12.42 -3.84
N THR A 336 -17.32 -12.81 -4.15
CA THR A 336 -16.63 -12.36 -5.36
C THR A 336 -17.26 -12.98 -6.61
N GLU A 337 -17.62 -14.25 -6.58
CA GLU A 337 -18.26 -14.93 -7.71
C GLU A 337 -19.72 -14.49 -7.94
N ALA A 338 -20.41 -14.03 -6.89
CA ALA A 338 -21.76 -13.47 -7.01
C ALA A 338 -21.79 -12.02 -7.54
N GLN A 339 -20.65 -11.31 -7.57
CA GLN A 339 -20.56 -9.96 -8.11
C GLN A 339 -20.19 -10.03 -9.60
N PRO A 340 -20.97 -9.42 -10.52
CA PRO A 340 -20.54 -9.32 -11.92
C PRO A 340 -19.20 -8.58 -11.99
N ALA A 341 -18.27 -9.05 -12.82
CA ALA A 341 -17.00 -8.42 -13.07
C ALA A 341 -17.23 -6.95 -13.48
N LEU A 342 -16.86 -6.02 -12.59
CA LEU A 342 -16.79 -4.61 -12.94
C LEU A 342 -15.55 -4.44 -13.83
N ASP A 343 -15.78 -4.21 -15.12
CA ASP A 343 -14.74 -4.01 -16.12
C ASP A 343 -13.66 -3.05 -15.62
N CYS A 344 -12.45 -3.55 -15.50
CA CYS A 344 -11.26 -2.71 -15.41
C CYS A 344 -11.06 -2.05 -16.78
N ILE A 345 -11.44 -0.80 -16.91
CA ILE A 345 -11.17 0.01 -18.10
C ILE A 345 -9.67 0.23 -18.17
N ASP A 346 -9.04 -0.51 -19.09
CA ASP A 346 -7.62 -0.37 -19.45
C ASP A 346 -7.47 0.86 -20.35
N THR A 347 -7.13 2.00 -19.76
CA THR A 347 -6.83 3.20 -20.52
C THR A 347 -5.31 3.41 -20.58
N HIS A 348 -4.71 3.11 -21.72
CA HIS A 348 -3.32 3.47 -22.04
C HIS A 348 -3.16 5.00 -22.02
N ARG A 349 -2.63 5.54 -20.92
CA ARG A 349 -2.19 6.93 -20.79
C ARG A 349 -0.73 6.99 -20.35
N PRO A 350 0.03 8.05 -20.69
CA PRO A 350 1.48 8.13 -20.43
C PRO A 350 1.81 8.10 -18.93
N THR A 351 2.88 7.39 -18.59
CA THR A 351 3.36 7.11 -17.24
C THR A 351 4.06 8.28 -16.55
N ALA A 352 3.98 8.36 -15.23
CA ALA A 352 4.66 9.32 -14.37
C ALA A 352 6.20 9.27 -14.51
N ARG A 353 6.88 10.42 -14.50
CA ARG A 353 8.34 10.51 -14.44
C ARG A 353 8.83 10.52 -12.99
N ILE A 354 9.66 9.54 -12.63
CA ILE A 354 10.40 9.51 -11.36
C ILE A 354 11.66 10.36 -11.50
N ILE A 355 11.91 11.30 -10.59
CA ILE A 355 13.04 12.24 -10.57
C ILE A 355 13.82 12.11 -9.25
#